data_d663baa99842ed2192fc8817776b6b6b
#
_entry.id   d663baa99842ed2192fc8817776b6b6b
#
_cell.length_a   1.000
_cell.length_b   1.000
_cell.length_c   1.000
_cell.angle_alpha   90.00
_cell.angle_beta   90.00
_cell.angle_gamma   90.00
#
_symmetry.space_group_name_H-M   'P 1'
#
loop_
_entity.id
_entity.type
_entity.pdbx_description
1 polymer ?
#
loop_
_entity_poly.entity_id
_entity_poly.type
_entity_poly.pdbx_seq_one_letter_code
_entity_poly.pdbx_strand_id
1 'polypeptide(L)'
;MRSAIIVSALASVASAARPYLNEPDTGIDEVLGQLPVGSLPNVTDMHALHDFEWAARRYLPKVNYTYYRNGAGGEWSYRNNLEVYNRYKLRPKTMVDITNIAESMPTTILGHNFSAPFFICPCARAGYGHPDAELNLVQGAGAGKILYIPSSFSTLPIEQIAAKRAPDQILFSQVYTNDNDTANQILFDRAEKAGSKALVWAIDAPGSPSRQRAARYGVGSANAVFITNTWEVLDKFRTMTKLPFILKGIQTVEDAKLAVQHKVPAIILSNHGGRNLDGSPSSLEIALEIHREAPEIFEQIEVLADGGVRYGTDALRLLALGVKAVGIGRPMMYSNVFGVDGVKRAVEIFRNELTNDAANLGVADIKKIDTSFVDWTPNHWYS
;
A
#
# COMPACT_ATOMS: atom_id res chain seq x y z
N MET A 1 22.84 57.86 -18.08
CA MET A 1 21.81 57.47 -17.13
C MET A 1 20.59 56.87 -17.85
N ARG A 2 20.61 55.60 -18.13
CA ARG A 2 19.43 54.80 -18.59
C ARG A 2 19.90 53.34 -18.79
N SER A 3 20.08 52.61 -17.73
CA SER A 3 20.26 51.16 -17.80
C SER A 3 20.15 50.53 -16.38
N ALA A 4 18.97 50.59 -15.81
CA ALA A 4 18.74 49.95 -14.50
C ALA A 4 17.26 49.65 -14.21
N ILE A 5 16.46 49.19 -15.19
CA ILE A 5 15.09 48.70 -14.92
C ILE A 5 14.74 47.60 -15.91
N ILE A 6 15.43 46.48 -15.88
CA ILE A 6 14.97 45.22 -16.54
C ILE A 6 15.52 44.00 -15.80
N VAL A 7 15.54 43.95 -14.51
CA VAL A 7 15.96 42.70 -13.78
C VAL A 7 14.90 42.20 -12.80
N SER A 8 13.80 42.94 -12.60
CA SER A 8 12.84 42.57 -11.55
C SER A 8 11.60 41.80 -12.03
N ALA A 9 11.51 41.46 -13.31
CA ALA A 9 10.30 40.78 -13.85
C ALA A 9 10.46 39.28 -14.15
N LEU A 10 11.65 38.72 -13.94
CA LEU A 10 11.91 37.30 -14.24
C LEU A 10 11.99 36.37 -13.03
N ALA A 11 11.82 36.89 -11.83
CA ALA A 11 11.90 36.09 -10.61
C ALA A 11 10.59 35.47 -10.13
N SER A 12 9.45 35.77 -10.78
CA SER A 12 8.13 35.34 -10.31
C SER A 12 7.48 34.24 -11.14
N VAL A 13 8.18 33.63 -12.09
CA VAL A 13 7.62 32.52 -12.90
C VAL A 13 8.20 31.15 -12.54
N ALA A 14 9.14 31.08 -11.63
CA ALA A 14 9.76 29.81 -11.22
C ALA A 14 9.01 29.03 -10.12
N SER A 15 7.80 29.48 -9.76
CA SER A 15 7.06 28.91 -8.61
C SER A 15 5.96 27.90 -8.98
N ALA A 16 5.77 27.56 -10.24
CA ALA A 16 4.57 26.82 -10.65
C ALA A 16 4.81 25.43 -11.22
N ALA A 17 6.04 24.97 -11.34
CA ALA A 17 6.27 23.59 -11.74
C ALA A 17 6.30 22.71 -10.48
N ARG A 18 5.20 22.04 -10.18
CA ARG A 18 5.21 20.96 -9.19
C ARG A 18 6.27 19.95 -9.62
N PRO A 19 7.18 19.55 -8.72
CA PRO A 19 8.22 18.59 -9.06
C PRO A 19 7.66 17.21 -9.44
N TYR A 20 6.38 16.95 -9.10
CA TYR A 20 5.66 15.72 -9.43
C TYR A 20 4.22 16.08 -9.80
N LEU A 21 3.77 15.64 -10.97
CA LEU A 21 2.41 15.88 -11.46
C LEU A 21 1.32 15.26 -10.60
N ASN A 22 1.68 14.32 -9.75
CA ASN A 22 0.79 13.59 -8.86
C ASN A 22 0.94 13.96 -7.38
N GLU A 23 1.61 15.05 -7.05
CA GLU A 23 1.47 15.66 -5.72
C GLU A 23 0.16 16.46 -5.70
N PRO A 24 -0.88 15.94 -5.06
CA PRO A 24 -2.18 16.62 -5.06
C PRO A 24 -2.10 17.87 -4.20
N ASP A 25 -2.76 18.91 -4.68
CA ASP A 25 -3.05 20.09 -3.90
C ASP A 25 -4.44 19.92 -3.28
N THR A 26 -4.47 19.55 -2.01
CA THR A 26 -5.71 19.39 -1.25
C THR A 26 -6.17 20.70 -0.59
N GLY A 27 -5.45 21.80 -0.83
CA GLY A 27 -5.66 23.09 -0.13
C GLY A 27 -5.11 23.08 1.31
N ILE A 28 -4.45 22.02 1.75
CA ILE A 28 -3.99 21.88 3.13
C ILE A 28 -2.92 22.92 3.50
N ASP A 29 -2.03 23.28 2.57
CA ASP A 29 -1.03 24.31 2.80
C ASP A 29 -1.66 25.70 2.97
N GLU A 30 -2.76 26.00 2.31
CA GLU A 30 -3.49 27.26 2.46
C GLU A 30 -4.13 27.40 3.84
N VAL A 31 -4.71 26.30 4.33
CA VAL A 31 -5.45 26.28 5.61
C VAL A 31 -4.52 26.05 6.80
N LEU A 32 -3.57 25.14 6.69
CA LEU A 32 -2.73 24.68 7.82
C LEU A 32 -1.23 25.00 7.65
N GLY A 33 -0.84 25.63 6.55
CA GLY A 33 0.58 25.91 6.24
C GLY A 33 1.29 26.79 7.26
N GLN A 34 0.55 27.60 8.03
CA GLN A 34 1.07 28.47 9.08
C GLN A 34 1.34 27.75 10.41
N LEU A 35 0.90 26.50 10.56
CA LEU A 35 1.23 25.73 11.76
C LEU A 35 2.75 25.57 11.90
N PRO A 36 3.31 25.72 13.13
CA PRO A 36 4.73 25.54 13.35
C PRO A 36 5.20 24.14 12.93
N VAL A 37 6.41 24.06 12.36
CA VAL A 37 7.06 22.77 12.08
C VAL A 37 7.26 22.02 13.39
N GLY A 38 6.94 20.73 13.42
CA GLY A 38 6.96 19.90 14.62
C GLY A 38 5.63 19.87 15.38
N SER A 39 4.61 20.62 14.92
CA SER A 39 3.24 20.54 15.45
C SER A 39 2.37 19.66 14.60
N LEU A 40 1.44 18.92 15.21
CA LEU A 40 0.37 18.20 14.51
C LEU A 40 -0.88 19.07 14.47
N PRO A 41 -1.59 19.13 13.32
CA PRO A 41 -2.93 19.70 13.26
C PRO A 41 -3.93 18.80 13.98
N ASN A 42 -5.18 19.20 14.04
CA ASN A 42 -6.23 18.31 14.49
C ASN A 42 -6.44 17.17 13.46
N VAL A 43 -6.64 15.96 13.94
CA VAL A 43 -6.87 14.81 13.06
C VAL A 43 -8.14 14.96 12.21
N THR A 44 -9.12 15.74 12.67
CA THR A 44 -10.35 16.06 11.93
C THR A 44 -10.10 16.95 10.71
N ASP A 45 -8.96 17.65 10.66
CA ASP A 45 -8.58 18.50 9.52
C ASP A 45 -7.96 17.68 8.38
N MET A 46 -7.77 16.38 8.58
CA MET A 46 -7.33 15.46 7.54
C MET A 46 -8.52 15.01 6.71
N HIS A 47 -8.53 15.34 5.44
CA HIS A 47 -9.63 15.05 4.49
C HIS A 47 -9.23 14.07 3.39
N ALA A 48 -7.93 13.87 3.15
CA ALA A 48 -7.38 12.93 2.18
C ALA A 48 -6.21 12.13 2.75
N LEU A 49 -5.89 10.98 2.16
CA LEU A 49 -4.71 10.21 2.59
C LEU A 49 -3.40 10.98 2.41
N HIS A 50 -3.35 11.91 1.46
CA HIS A 50 -2.19 12.78 1.23
C HIS A 50 -1.96 13.78 2.37
N ASP A 51 -3.01 14.20 3.07
CA ASP A 51 -2.89 15.14 4.19
C ASP A 51 -2.06 14.55 5.33
N PHE A 52 -2.16 13.23 5.55
CA PHE A 52 -1.32 12.54 6.53
C PHE A 52 0.17 12.56 6.15
N GLU A 53 0.51 12.47 4.86
CA GLU A 53 1.90 12.62 4.42
C GLU A 53 2.40 14.04 4.62
N TRP A 54 1.57 15.04 4.31
CA TRP A 54 1.86 16.45 4.56
C TRP A 54 2.16 16.69 6.05
N ALA A 55 1.29 16.23 6.96
CA ALA A 55 1.46 16.36 8.40
C ALA A 55 2.71 15.61 8.90
N ALA A 56 2.91 14.35 8.48
CA ALA A 56 4.05 13.54 8.88
C ALA A 56 5.39 14.16 8.43
N ARG A 57 5.45 14.76 7.23
CA ARG A 57 6.64 15.44 6.71
C ARG A 57 7.03 16.63 7.53
N ARG A 58 6.07 17.36 8.09
CA ARG A 58 6.29 18.54 8.93
C ARG A 58 6.56 18.19 10.40
N TYR A 59 5.99 17.11 10.88
CA TYR A 59 6.05 16.68 12.28
C TYR A 59 7.25 15.79 12.59
N LEU A 60 7.52 14.77 11.76
CA LEU A 60 8.52 13.77 12.05
C LEU A 60 9.96 14.30 11.91
N PRO A 61 10.91 13.79 12.71
CA PRO A 61 12.33 13.94 12.43
C PRO A 61 12.62 13.47 11.00
N LYS A 62 13.50 14.19 10.28
CA LYS A 62 13.82 13.89 8.88
C LYS A 62 14.22 12.44 8.62
N VAL A 63 14.95 11.82 9.56
CA VAL A 63 15.37 10.41 9.47
C VAL A 63 14.15 9.49 9.46
N ASN A 64 13.19 9.71 10.38
CA ASN A 64 11.98 8.90 10.51
C ASN A 64 11.06 9.05 9.28
N TYR A 65 10.82 10.27 8.84
CA TYR A 65 10.06 10.52 7.62
C TYR A 65 10.74 9.89 6.39
N THR A 66 12.07 10.03 6.27
CA THR A 66 12.84 9.45 5.16
C THR A 66 12.75 7.93 5.14
N TYR A 67 12.68 7.27 6.32
CA TYR A 67 12.50 5.82 6.37
C TYR A 67 11.24 5.37 5.62
N TYR A 68 10.13 6.09 5.76
CA TYR A 68 8.88 5.76 5.04
C TYR A 68 8.92 6.24 3.58
N ARG A 69 9.40 7.48 3.36
CA ARG A 69 9.28 8.17 2.06
C ARG A 69 10.23 7.65 0.98
N ASN A 70 11.37 7.05 1.33
CA ASN A 70 12.38 6.66 0.35
C ASN A 70 11.91 5.57 -0.61
N GLY A 71 12.54 5.54 -1.80
CA GLY A 71 12.46 4.49 -2.82
C GLY A 71 13.83 3.98 -3.22
N ALA A 72 13.86 2.99 -4.09
CA ALA A 72 15.08 2.46 -4.69
C ALA A 72 15.61 3.38 -5.79
N GLY A 73 16.89 3.36 -6.03
CA GLY A 73 17.55 4.04 -7.14
C GLY A 73 17.19 5.52 -7.24
N GLY A 74 16.85 5.97 -8.43
CA GLY A 74 16.35 7.30 -8.72
C GLY A 74 14.87 7.53 -8.36
N GLU A 75 14.24 6.58 -7.66
CA GLU A 75 12.83 6.60 -7.24
C GLU A 75 11.83 6.67 -8.41
N TRP A 76 12.20 6.15 -9.60
CA TRP A 76 11.29 6.10 -10.74
C TRP A 76 10.07 5.21 -10.42
N SER A 77 10.29 3.97 -9.93
CA SER A 77 9.19 3.07 -9.58
C SER A 77 8.29 3.63 -8.48
N TYR A 78 8.85 4.39 -7.52
CA TYR A 78 8.04 5.09 -6.52
C TYR A 78 7.09 6.10 -7.18
N ARG A 79 7.60 6.94 -8.10
CA ARG A 79 6.78 7.91 -8.85
C ARG A 79 5.79 7.21 -9.76
N ASN A 80 6.23 6.20 -10.51
CA ASN A 80 5.37 5.44 -11.41
C ASN A 80 4.18 4.79 -10.68
N ASN A 81 4.39 4.25 -9.47
CA ASN A 81 3.31 3.72 -8.65
C ASN A 81 2.20 4.74 -8.35
N LEU A 82 2.54 6.02 -8.27
CA LEU A 82 1.58 7.10 -8.04
C LEU A 82 0.94 7.60 -9.34
N GLU A 83 1.74 7.72 -10.40
CA GLU A 83 1.33 8.30 -11.68
C GLU A 83 0.53 7.35 -12.55
N VAL A 84 0.76 6.04 -12.43
CA VAL A 84 0.18 5.04 -13.32
C VAL A 84 -1.35 5.08 -13.33
N TYR A 85 -1.97 5.34 -12.19
CA TYR A 85 -3.42 5.43 -12.09
C TYR A 85 -3.99 6.56 -12.94
N ASN A 86 -3.28 7.67 -13.11
CA ASN A 86 -3.69 8.82 -13.93
C ASN A 86 -3.62 8.55 -15.44
N ARG A 87 -2.94 7.49 -15.86
CA ARG A 87 -2.85 7.10 -17.28
C ARG A 87 -4.12 6.47 -17.82
N TYR A 88 -4.99 5.97 -16.95
CA TYR A 88 -6.20 5.23 -17.33
C TYR A 88 -7.43 5.94 -16.80
N LYS A 89 -8.30 6.41 -17.72
CA LYS A 89 -9.49 7.17 -17.38
C LYS A 89 -10.61 6.25 -16.91
N LEU A 90 -11.32 6.66 -15.88
CA LEU A 90 -12.58 6.04 -15.51
C LEU A 90 -13.66 6.34 -16.52
N ARG A 91 -14.60 5.42 -16.72
CA ARG A 91 -15.74 5.52 -17.63
C ARG A 91 -17.05 5.45 -16.84
N PRO A 92 -17.53 6.59 -16.28
CA PRO A 92 -18.75 6.60 -15.50
C PRO A 92 -19.96 6.14 -16.31
N LYS A 93 -20.79 5.30 -15.69
CA LYS A 93 -22.09 4.88 -16.25
C LYS A 93 -23.19 5.62 -15.51
N THR A 94 -24.13 6.20 -16.24
CA THR A 94 -25.24 6.98 -15.68
C THR A 94 -26.54 6.17 -15.70
N MET A 95 -27.56 6.64 -14.95
CA MET A 95 -28.88 6.01 -14.83
C MET A 95 -28.80 4.58 -14.25
N VAL A 96 -27.86 4.34 -13.32
CA VAL A 96 -27.66 3.07 -12.59
C VAL A 96 -28.17 3.23 -11.16
N ASP A 97 -28.90 2.25 -10.67
CA ASP A 97 -29.28 2.19 -9.24
C ASP A 97 -28.05 1.81 -8.40
N ILE A 98 -27.55 2.76 -7.61
CA ILE A 98 -26.37 2.61 -6.75
C ILE A 98 -26.74 2.58 -5.26
N THR A 99 -28.03 2.44 -4.93
CA THR A 99 -28.50 2.55 -3.53
C THR A 99 -27.90 1.52 -2.59
N ASN A 100 -27.45 0.38 -3.10
CA ASN A 100 -26.87 -0.72 -2.33
C ASN A 100 -25.34 -0.79 -2.42
N ILE A 101 -24.67 0.25 -2.91
CA ILE A 101 -23.20 0.19 -3.11
C ILE A 101 -22.47 0.00 -1.78
N ALA A 102 -22.90 0.65 -0.70
CA ALA A 102 -22.28 0.55 0.62
C ALA A 102 -22.36 -0.87 1.19
N GLU A 103 -23.50 -1.54 1.02
CA GLU A 103 -23.74 -2.92 1.44
C GLU A 103 -22.93 -3.93 0.62
N SER A 104 -22.49 -3.57 -0.57
CA SER A 104 -21.65 -4.42 -1.42
C SER A 104 -20.16 -4.42 -1.06
N MET A 105 -19.68 -3.42 -0.28
CA MET A 105 -18.27 -3.25 0.08
C MET A 105 -17.63 -4.43 0.82
N PRO A 106 -18.33 -5.20 1.70
CA PRO A 106 -17.71 -6.33 2.36
C PRO A 106 -17.13 -7.34 1.39
N THR A 107 -15.92 -7.82 1.70
CA THR A 107 -15.17 -8.79 0.90
C THR A 107 -14.64 -9.93 1.76
N THR A 108 -14.16 -10.99 1.12
CA THR A 108 -13.45 -12.08 1.78
C THR A 108 -12.01 -12.17 1.29
N ILE A 109 -11.08 -12.51 2.16
CA ILE A 109 -9.70 -12.84 1.81
C ILE A 109 -9.36 -14.16 2.52
N LEU A 110 -9.01 -15.18 1.77
CA LEU A 110 -8.80 -16.55 2.26
C LEU A 110 -9.95 -17.05 3.16
N GLY A 111 -11.20 -16.77 2.75
CA GLY A 111 -12.40 -17.17 3.48
C GLY A 111 -12.73 -16.34 4.74
N HIS A 112 -11.93 -15.34 5.10
CA HIS A 112 -12.19 -14.43 6.22
C HIS A 112 -12.88 -13.16 5.74
N ASN A 113 -13.90 -12.70 6.50
CA ASN A 113 -14.71 -11.54 6.15
C ASN A 113 -14.07 -10.22 6.60
N PHE A 114 -14.11 -9.22 5.72
CA PHE A 114 -13.68 -7.85 5.95
C PHE A 114 -14.73 -6.87 5.45
N SER A 115 -14.78 -5.68 6.05
CA SER A 115 -15.83 -4.69 5.79
C SER A 115 -15.67 -3.94 4.47
N ALA A 116 -14.50 -4.01 3.83
CA ALA A 116 -14.21 -3.33 2.57
C ALA A 116 -13.00 -3.99 1.87
N PRO A 117 -12.86 -3.84 0.54
CA PRO A 117 -11.82 -4.50 -0.23
C PRO A 117 -10.47 -3.75 -0.16
N PHE A 118 -10.02 -3.42 1.05
CA PHE A 118 -8.68 -2.89 1.27
C PHE A 118 -8.10 -3.33 2.62
N PHE A 119 -6.78 -3.23 2.74
CA PHE A 119 -6.05 -3.67 3.93
C PHE A 119 -4.84 -2.78 4.25
N ILE A 120 -4.35 -2.84 5.48
CA ILE A 120 -3.10 -2.19 5.88
C ILE A 120 -1.93 -3.11 5.53
N CYS A 121 -1.05 -2.63 4.63
CA CYS A 121 0.15 -3.35 4.18
C CYS A 121 1.14 -3.61 5.31
N PRO A 122 1.98 -4.65 5.19
CA PRO A 122 3.10 -4.86 6.08
C PRO A 122 4.15 -3.75 5.90
N CYS A 123 4.21 -2.85 6.88
CA CYS A 123 5.20 -1.79 6.97
C CYS A 123 5.96 -1.92 8.27
N ALA A 124 7.29 -1.79 8.20
CA ALA A 124 8.16 -1.93 9.35
C ALA A 124 8.27 -0.63 10.15
N ARG A 125 8.65 -0.76 11.43
CA ARG A 125 9.09 0.33 12.32
C ARG A 125 8.04 1.43 12.52
N ALA A 126 6.80 1.05 12.87
CA ALA A 126 5.75 2.03 13.18
C ALA A 126 6.10 2.94 14.37
N GLY A 127 7.04 2.54 15.21
CA GLY A 127 7.60 3.37 16.30
C GLY A 127 8.32 4.62 15.82
N TYR A 128 8.69 4.73 14.55
CA TYR A 128 9.20 5.99 14.00
C TYR A 128 8.10 7.06 13.86
N GLY A 129 6.83 6.64 13.75
CA GLY A 129 5.69 7.53 13.67
C GLY A 129 5.11 7.88 15.03
N HIS A 130 5.00 6.90 15.94
CA HIS A 130 4.37 7.07 17.25
C HIS A 130 4.92 6.06 18.27
N PRO A 131 5.04 6.41 19.58
CA PRO A 131 5.53 5.48 20.62
C PRO A 131 4.73 4.16 20.72
N ASP A 132 3.41 4.21 20.55
CA ASP A 132 2.56 3.02 20.56
C ASP A 132 2.67 2.17 19.27
N ALA A 133 3.42 2.63 18.29
CA ALA A 133 3.83 1.89 17.11
C ALA A 133 2.67 1.12 16.42
N GLU A 134 2.86 -0.20 16.24
CA GLU A 134 1.91 -1.09 15.58
C GLU A 134 0.61 -1.31 16.37
N LEU A 135 0.56 -0.93 17.67
CA LEU A 135 -0.69 -1.00 18.45
C LEU A 135 -1.76 -0.09 17.86
N ASN A 136 -1.38 1.09 17.37
CA ASN A 136 -2.32 1.99 16.71
C ASN A 136 -2.86 1.39 15.39
N LEU A 137 -1.99 0.72 14.62
CA LEU A 137 -2.37 0.09 13.36
C LEU A 137 -3.36 -1.07 13.58
N VAL A 138 -3.08 -1.97 14.54
CA VAL A 138 -3.98 -3.09 14.80
C VAL A 138 -5.33 -2.62 15.34
N GLN A 139 -5.34 -1.63 16.24
CA GLN A 139 -6.58 -1.09 16.79
C GLN A 139 -7.39 -0.30 15.75
N GLY A 140 -6.73 0.52 14.91
CA GLY A 140 -7.37 1.24 13.82
C GLY A 140 -7.97 0.30 12.77
N ALA A 141 -7.22 -0.74 12.37
CA ALA A 141 -7.71 -1.76 11.47
C ALA A 141 -8.89 -2.55 12.08
N GLY A 142 -8.81 -2.88 13.37
CA GLY A 142 -9.88 -3.55 14.11
C GLY A 142 -11.17 -2.73 14.16
N ALA A 143 -11.07 -1.44 14.47
CA ALA A 143 -12.21 -0.52 14.45
C ALA A 143 -12.84 -0.43 13.06
N GLY A 144 -12.01 -0.43 12.00
CA GLY A 144 -12.46 -0.47 10.62
C GLY A 144 -12.91 -1.84 10.12
N LYS A 145 -12.69 -2.92 10.85
CA LYS A 145 -12.93 -4.31 10.44
C LYS A 145 -12.27 -4.64 9.11
N ILE A 146 -11.05 -4.14 8.89
CA ILE A 146 -10.21 -4.43 7.72
C ILE A 146 -9.02 -5.30 8.12
N LEU A 147 -8.42 -5.99 7.16
CA LEU A 147 -7.21 -6.78 7.40
C LEU A 147 -6.03 -5.87 7.74
N TYR A 148 -5.27 -6.25 8.76
CA TYR A 148 -3.92 -5.73 9.01
C TYR A 148 -2.90 -6.85 8.88
N ILE A 149 -1.79 -6.56 8.23
CA ILE A 149 -0.66 -7.47 8.05
C ILE A 149 0.56 -6.88 8.76
N PRO A 150 0.85 -7.24 10.03
CA PRO A 150 2.08 -6.87 10.71
C PRO A 150 3.33 -7.36 9.97
N SER A 151 4.38 -6.53 9.96
CA SER A 151 5.68 -6.90 9.38
C SER A 151 6.54 -7.68 10.38
N SER A 152 7.38 -8.60 9.91
CA SER A 152 8.41 -9.23 10.74
C SER A 152 9.47 -8.24 11.27
N PHE A 153 9.57 -7.05 10.65
CA PHE A 153 10.41 -5.95 11.12
C PHE A 153 9.62 -4.83 11.83
N SER A 154 8.46 -5.15 12.38
CA SER A 154 7.70 -4.26 13.26
C SER A 154 8.55 -3.81 14.44
N THR A 155 8.25 -2.63 14.98
CA THR A 155 8.87 -2.14 16.23
C THR A 155 8.54 -3.05 17.40
N LEU A 156 7.29 -3.49 17.46
CA LEU A 156 6.79 -4.39 18.50
C LEU A 156 6.72 -5.83 18.00
N PRO A 157 6.95 -6.81 18.86
CA PRO A 157 6.82 -8.22 18.50
C PRO A 157 5.36 -8.57 18.21
N ILE A 158 5.15 -9.58 17.33
CA ILE A 158 3.81 -9.99 16.88
C ILE A 158 2.89 -10.37 18.04
N GLU A 159 3.42 -10.91 19.12
CA GLU A 159 2.66 -11.29 20.32
C GLU A 159 2.01 -10.07 20.99
N GLN A 160 2.73 -8.95 21.09
CA GLN A 160 2.20 -7.70 21.64
C GLN A 160 1.17 -7.07 20.73
N ILE A 161 1.42 -7.10 19.43
CA ILE A 161 0.47 -6.59 18.42
C ILE A 161 -0.83 -7.40 18.47
N ALA A 162 -0.72 -8.72 18.44
CA ALA A 162 -1.88 -9.63 18.47
C ALA A 162 -2.69 -9.54 19.77
N ALA A 163 -2.03 -9.26 20.91
CA ALA A 163 -2.70 -9.06 22.19
C ALA A 163 -3.60 -7.80 22.22
N LYS A 164 -3.40 -6.85 21.31
CA LYS A 164 -4.19 -5.60 21.21
C LYS A 164 -5.26 -5.63 20.12
N ARG A 165 -5.40 -6.76 19.41
CA ARG A 165 -6.48 -6.91 18.41
C ARG A 165 -7.85 -6.90 19.08
N ALA A 166 -8.84 -6.42 18.32
CA ALA A 166 -10.25 -6.54 18.73
C ALA A 166 -10.69 -8.02 18.77
N PRO A 167 -11.75 -8.37 19.49
CA PRO A 167 -12.35 -9.70 19.39
C PRO A 167 -12.62 -10.06 17.92
N ASP A 168 -12.32 -11.30 17.54
CA ASP A 168 -12.53 -11.84 16.18
C ASP A 168 -11.77 -11.13 15.04
N GLN A 169 -10.89 -10.18 15.36
CA GLN A 169 -10.06 -9.52 14.36
C GLN A 169 -9.07 -10.51 13.76
N ILE A 170 -9.08 -10.59 12.43
CA ILE A 170 -8.17 -11.42 11.65
C ILE A 170 -6.88 -10.65 11.37
N LEU A 171 -5.73 -11.31 11.59
CA LEU A 171 -4.41 -10.85 11.21
C LEU A 171 -3.75 -11.89 10.31
N PHE A 172 -2.97 -11.43 9.32
CA PHE A 172 -1.96 -12.23 8.64
C PHE A 172 -0.59 -11.72 9.08
N SER A 173 0.44 -12.55 9.06
CA SER A 173 1.79 -12.13 9.45
C SER A 173 2.71 -12.10 8.24
N GLN A 174 3.30 -10.94 7.94
CA GLN A 174 4.33 -10.86 6.91
C GLN A 174 5.66 -11.37 7.47
N VAL A 175 6.34 -12.17 6.65
CA VAL A 175 7.61 -12.77 6.98
C VAL A 175 8.68 -12.48 5.91
N TYR A 176 9.90 -12.29 6.38
CA TYR A 176 11.13 -12.48 5.64
C TYR A 176 11.81 -13.71 6.18
N THR A 177 12.20 -14.59 5.31
CA THR A 177 12.90 -15.82 5.65
C THR A 177 14.41 -15.66 5.46
N ASN A 178 15.15 -16.65 5.88
CA ASN A 178 16.58 -16.74 5.65
C ASN A 178 16.97 -18.21 5.40
N ASP A 179 18.25 -18.49 5.17
CA ASP A 179 18.72 -19.85 4.85
C ASP A 179 18.82 -20.77 6.09
N ASN A 180 18.40 -20.30 7.28
CA ASN A 180 18.38 -21.09 8.52
C ASN A 180 16.95 -21.57 8.83
N ASP A 181 16.69 -22.85 8.60
CA ASP A 181 15.36 -23.45 8.81
C ASP A 181 14.89 -23.36 10.27
N THR A 182 15.78 -23.46 11.25
CA THR A 182 15.42 -23.31 12.66
C THR A 182 14.90 -21.90 12.96
N ALA A 183 15.55 -20.88 12.39
CA ALA A 183 15.08 -19.50 12.54
C ALA A 183 13.74 -19.28 11.84
N ASN A 184 13.53 -19.86 10.66
CA ASN A 184 12.27 -19.81 9.93
C ASN A 184 11.16 -20.53 10.72
N GLN A 185 11.44 -21.70 11.30
CA GLN A 185 10.47 -22.42 12.14
C GLN A 185 10.01 -21.57 13.34
N ILE A 186 10.96 -20.95 14.05
CA ILE A 186 10.64 -20.04 15.17
C ILE A 186 9.72 -18.91 14.71
N LEU A 187 9.99 -18.34 13.53
CA LEU A 187 9.19 -17.25 12.96
C LEU A 187 7.75 -17.71 12.66
N PHE A 188 7.58 -18.90 12.07
CA PHE A 188 6.28 -19.47 11.74
C PHE A 188 5.50 -19.85 13.01
N ASP A 189 6.15 -20.49 13.98
CA ASP A 189 5.55 -20.85 15.28
C ASP A 189 5.04 -19.61 16.03
N ARG A 190 5.78 -18.50 16.00
CA ARG A 190 5.38 -17.25 16.62
C ARG A 190 4.12 -16.67 15.95
N ALA A 191 4.06 -16.70 14.62
CA ALA A 191 2.88 -16.26 13.88
C ALA A 191 1.65 -17.14 14.19
N GLU A 192 1.82 -18.47 14.24
CA GLU A 192 0.75 -19.41 14.62
C GLU A 192 0.26 -19.14 16.04
N LYS A 193 1.18 -19.06 17.02
CA LYS A 193 0.84 -18.79 18.44
C LYS A 193 0.16 -17.44 18.63
N ALA A 194 0.52 -16.43 17.83
CA ALA A 194 -0.15 -15.15 17.83
C ALA A 194 -1.55 -15.19 17.17
N GLY A 195 -1.94 -16.34 16.61
CA GLY A 195 -3.25 -16.55 16.01
C GLY A 195 -3.42 -15.96 14.61
N SER A 196 -2.30 -15.74 13.89
CA SER A 196 -2.34 -15.36 12.47
C SER A 196 -3.06 -16.41 11.63
N LYS A 197 -3.71 -15.98 10.56
CA LYS A 197 -4.47 -16.88 9.67
C LYS A 197 -3.77 -17.19 8.37
N ALA A 198 -2.69 -16.45 8.05
CA ALA A 198 -1.83 -16.69 6.91
C ALA A 198 -0.43 -16.11 7.16
N LEU A 199 0.56 -16.63 6.44
CA LEU A 199 1.88 -16.05 6.30
C LEU A 199 1.98 -15.32 4.96
N VAL A 200 2.38 -14.05 4.99
CA VAL A 200 2.63 -13.25 3.79
C VAL A 200 4.14 -13.20 3.56
N TRP A 201 4.63 -14.05 2.69
CA TRP A 201 6.06 -14.13 2.39
C TRP A 201 6.44 -13.07 1.35
N ALA A 202 7.29 -12.12 1.75
CA ALA A 202 7.83 -11.11 0.85
C ALA A 202 9.01 -11.68 0.06
N ILE A 203 8.78 -11.95 -1.24
CA ILE A 203 9.74 -12.61 -2.13
C ILE A 203 10.51 -11.63 -3.01
N ASP A 204 10.10 -10.37 -3.05
CA ASP A 204 10.66 -9.29 -3.89
C ASP A 204 11.89 -8.58 -3.30
N ALA A 205 12.47 -9.14 -2.24
CA ALA A 205 13.61 -8.58 -1.53
C ALA A 205 14.72 -9.62 -1.29
N PRO A 206 15.19 -10.35 -2.34
CA PRO A 206 16.23 -11.38 -2.17
C PRO A 206 17.62 -10.79 -1.91
N GLY A 207 17.82 -9.51 -2.11
CA GLY A 207 19.07 -8.80 -1.92
C GLY A 207 18.91 -7.42 -1.31
N SER A 208 20.03 -6.76 -1.03
CA SER A 208 20.05 -5.43 -0.44
C SER A 208 19.74 -4.35 -1.48
N PRO A 209 18.65 -3.58 -1.33
CA PRO A 209 18.30 -2.53 -2.29
C PRO A 209 19.17 -1.28 -2.13
N SER A 210 19.52 -0.65 -3.24
CA SER A 210 20.19 0.65 -3.27
C SER A 210 19.16 1.76 -3.07
N ARG A 211 19.19 2.46 -1.92
CA ARG A 211 18.27 3.54 -1.56
C ARG A 211 19.04 4.81 -1.24
N GLN A 212 19.37 5.60 -2.28
CA GLN A 212 20.24 6.77 -2.17
C GLN A 212 19.69 7.82 -1.20
N ARG A 213 18.39 8.11 -1.24
CA ARG A 213 17.76 9.03 -0.29
C ARG A 213 17.93 8.53 1.15
N ALA A 214 17.68 7.26 1.41
CA ALA A 214 17.85 6.66 2.72
C ALA A 214 19.29 6.76 3.21
N ALA A 215 20.26 6.42 2.34
CA ALA A 215 21.67 6.50 2.65
C ALA A 215 22.15 7.92 3.02
N ARG A 216 21.62 8.97 2.35
CA ARG A 216 21.97 10.37 2.67
C ARG A 216 21.57 10.78 4.10
N TYR A 217 20.57 10.15 4.68
CA TYR A 217 20.09 10.42 6.04
C TYR A 217 20.50 9.33 7.03
N GLY A 218 21.44 8.45 6.67
CA GLY A 218 21.89 7.37 7.55
C GLY A 218 20.82 6.31 7.84
N VAL A 219 19.79 6.21 6.97
CA VAL A 219 18.69 5.24 7.12
C VAL A 219 19.11 3.93 6.46
N GLY A 220 19.28 2.87 7.26
CA GLY A 220 19.56 1.53 6.76
C GLY A 220 18.35 0.84 6.12
N SER A 221 18.62 -0.24 5.38
CA SER A 221 17.59 -1.20 4.95
C SER A 221 17.45 -2.31 5.97
N ALA A 222 16.20 -2.74 6.23
CA ALA A 222 15.95 -3.93 7.06
C ALA A 222 16.39 -5.22 6.35
N ASN A 223 16.40 -5.21 5.00
CA ASN A 223 16.79 -6.34 4.15
C ASN A 223 18.19 -6.09 3.60
N ALA A 224 19.20 -6.62 4.25
CA ALA A 224 20.59 -6.36 3.90
C ALA A 224 21.39 -7.62 3.53
N VAL A 225 20.72 -8.76 3.36
CA VAL A 225 21.37 -10.04 3.08
C VAL A 225 20.81 -10.67 1.80
N PHE A 226 21.63 -11.42 1.08
CA PHE A 226 21.19 -12.26 -0.02
C PHE A 226 20.59 -13.54 0.56
N ILE A 227 19.39 -13.91 0.10
CA ILE A 227 18.64 -15.08 0.58
C ILE A 227 18.13 -15.90 -0.61
N THR A 228 17.92 -17.20 -0.34
CA THR A 228 17.37 -18.13 -1.33
C THR A 228 15.85 -18.15 -1.26
N ASN A 229 15.20 -17.48 -2.22
CA ASN A 229 13.74 -17.51 -2.40
C ASN A 229 13.43 -18.27 -3.69
N THR A 230 13.10 -19.55 -3.60
CA THR A 230 12.73 -20.40 -4.74
C THR A 230 11.41 -21.13 -4.50
N TRP A 231 10.85 -21.71 -5.55
CA TRP A 231 9.62 -22.49 -5.46
C TRP A 231 9.81 -23.76 -4.61
N GLU A 232 10.99 -24.40 -4.67
CA GLU A 232 11.35 -25.54 -3.83
C GLU A 232 11.41 -25.16 -2.32
N VAL A 233 11.89 -23.96 -2.03
CA VAL A 233 11.88 -23.42 -0.67
C VAL A 233 10.46 -23.19 -0.18
N LEU A 234 9.54 -22.71 -1.03
CA LEU A 234 8.12 -22.62 -0.68
C LEU A 234 7.53 -23.98 -0.31
N ASP A 235 7.80 -25.00 -1.13
CA ASP A 235 7.28 -26.35 -0.88
C ASP A 235 7.83 -26.93 0.44
N LYS A 236 9.11 -26.67 0.76
CA LYS A 236 9.69 -27.00 2.06
C LYS A 236 8.98 -26.26 3.20
N PHE A 237 8.77 -24.95 3.10
CA PHE A 237 8.12 -24.15 4.14
C PHE A 237 6.68 -24.60 4.44
N ARG A 238 5.97 -25.08 3.46
CA ARG A 238 4.62 -25.65 3.63
C ARG A 238 4.63 -26.89 4.54
N THR A 239 5.76 -27.58 4.69
CA THR A 239 5.87 -28.69 5.63
C THR A 239 6.14 -28.24 7.06
N MET A 240 6.54 -26.97 7.26
CA MET A 240 6.96 -26.41 8.53
C MET A 240 5.83 -25.69 9.28
N THR A 241 4.70 -25.39 8.62
CA THR A 241 3.56 -24.68 9.22
C THR A 241 2.24 -25.13 8.60
N LYS A 242 1.13 -24.97 9.35
CA LYS A 242 -0.23 -25.18 8.86
C LYS A 242 -0.84 -23.94 8.22
N LEU A 243 -0.20 -22.78 8.37
CA LEU A 243 -0.69 -21.53 7.82
C LEU A 243 -0.49 -21.50 6.30
N PRO A 244 -1.48 -21.05 5.53
CA PRO A 244 -1.32 -20.83 4.10
C PRO A 244 -0.31 -19.72 3.83
N PHE A 245 0.48 -19.85 2.76
CA PHE A 245 1.38 -18.83 2.29
C PHE A 245 0.69 -17.96 1.22
N ILE A 246 0.80 -16.66 1.38
CA ILE A 246 0.53 -15.64 0.36
C ILE A 246 1.88 -15.14 -0.14
N LEU A 247 2.14 -15.17 -1.44
CA LEU A 247 3.37 -14.65 -2.01
C LEU A 247 3.21 -13.16 -2.30
N LYS A 248 3.97 -12.30 -1.61
CA LYS A 248 3.98 -10.85 -1.80
C LYS A 248 5.20 -10.44 -2.62
N GLY A 249 4.96 -9.74 -3.73
CA GLY A 249 6.03 -9.28 -4.61
C GLY A 249 6.07 -9.96 -5.96
N ILE A 250 4.92 -10.47 -6.42
CA ILE A 250 4.75 -10.95 -7.80
C ILE A 250 4.74 -9.73 -8.72
N GLN A 251 5.61 -9.75 -9.75
CA GLN A 251 5.83 -8.62 -10.65
C GLN A 251 5.76 -8.98 -12.14
N THR A 252 5.45 -10.23 -12.46
CA THR A 252 5.32 -10.72 -13.84
C THR A 252 4.15 -11.69 -13.96
N VAL A 253 3.61 -11.84 -15.17
CA VAL A 253 2.57 -12.82 -15.47
C VAL A 253 3.11 -14.25 -15.34
N GLU A 254 4.38 -14.47 -15.66
CA GLU A 254 5.05 -15.76 -15.56
C GLU A 254 5.06 -16.26 -14.12
N ASP A 255 5.48 -15.39 -13.17
CA ASP A 255 5.49 -15.74 -11.75
C ASP A 255 4.06 -15.95 -11.20
N ALA A 256 3.07 -15.19 -11.69
CA ALA A 256 1.68 -15.42 -11.34
C ALA A 256 1.17 -16.80 -11.84
N LYS A 257 1.54 -17.22 -13.06
CA LYS A 257 1.27 -18.57 -13.57
C LYS A 257 1.95 -19.66 -12.72
N LEU A 258 3.20 -19.43 -12.33
CA LEU A 258 3.92 -20.36 -11.43
C LEU A 258 3.25 -20.44 -10.06
N ALA A 259 2.75 -19.34 -9.51
CA ALA A 259 2.02 -19.36 -8.25
C ALA A 259 0.76 -20.23 -8.32
N VAL A 260 0.03 -20.21 -9.44
CA VAL A 260 -1.11 -21.12 -9.71
C VAL A 260 -0.63 -22.57 -9.77
N GLN A 261 0.43 -22.85 -10.54
CA GLN A 261 0.98 -24.22 -10.68
C GLN A 261 1.41 -24.80 -9.33
N HIS A 262 2.03 -23.96 -8.46
CA HIS A 262 2.39 -24.32 -7.10
C HIS A 262 1.22 -24.24 -6.10
N LYS A 263 -0.02 -24.05 -6.58
CA LYS A 263 -1.24 -24.04 -5.74
C LYS A 263 -1.14 -23.05 -4.57
N VAL A 264 -0.57 -21.88 -4.83
CA VAL A 264 -0.58 -20.77 -3.88
C VAL A 264 -2.00 -20.23 -3.77
N PRO A 265 -2.59 -20.11 -2.59
CA PRO A 265 -4.00 -19.71 -2.47
C PRO A 265 -4.23 -18.22 -2.78
N ALA A 266 -3.21 -17.38 -2.61
CA ALA A 266 -3.28 -15.96 -2.91
C ALA A 266 -1.91 -15.36 -3.20
N ILE A 267 -1.89 -14.30 -4.02
CA ILE A 267 -0.70 -13.49 -4.32
C ILE A 267 -0.97 -12.00 -4.07
N ILE A 268 0.09 -11.25 -3.81
CA ILE A 268 0.04 -9.78 -3.76
C ILE A 268 0.95 -9.25 -4.86
N LEU A 269 0.35 -8.62 -5.88
CA LEU A 269 1.07 -7.89 -6.90
C LEU A 269 1.72 -6.66 -6.26
N SER A 270 3.04 -6.56 -6.33
CA SER A 270 3.77 -5.53 -5.59
C SER A 270 5.20 -5.38 -6.09
N ASN A 271 5.66 -4.15 -6.24
CA ASN A 271 7.07 -3.81 -6.37
C ASN A 271 7.64 -3.25 -5.05
N HIS A 272 7.06 -3.66 -3.92
CA HIS A 272 7.45 -3.19 -2.57
C HIS A 272 7.30 -1.67 -2.39
N GLY A 273 6.34 -1.07 -3.07
CA GLY A 273 6.17 0.38 -3.07
C GLY A 273 7.35 1.14 -3.70
N GLY A 274 8.02 0.55 -4.69
CA GLY A 274 9.19 1.10 -5.37
C GLY A 274 10.45 1.15 -4.50
N ARG A 275 10.62 0.21 -3.55
CA ARG A 275 11.70 0.26 -2.54
C ARG A 275 12.84 -0.72 -2.78
N ASN A 276 12.66 -1.73 -3.64
CA ASN A 276 13.65 -2.81 -3.84
C ASN A 276 14.39 -2.70 -5.17
N LEU A 277 13.69 -2.66 -6.30
CA LEU A 277 14.28 -2.47 -7.62
C LEU A 277 13.67 -1.25 -8.29
N ASP A 278 14.50 -0.27 -8.65
CA ASP A 278 14.03 0.86 -9.46
C ASP A 278 13.90 0.43 -10.93
N GLY A 279 12.90 0.94 -11.64
CA GLY A 279 12.57 0.52 -13.00
C GLY A 279 11.58 -0.66 -13.07
N SER A 280 11.15 -1.22 -11.93
CA SER A 280 10.14 -2.29 -11.89
C SER A 280 8.73 -1.76 -12.14
N PRO A 281 7.82 -2.57 -12.73
CA PRO A 281 6.46 -2.16 -13.02
C PRO A 281 5.64 -1.93 -11.74
N SER A 282 4.60 -1.13 -11.84
CA SER A 282 3.59 -0.96 -10.78
C SER A 282 2.64 -2.15 -10.73
N SER A 283 1.95 -2.32 -9.61
CA SER A 283 0.93 -3.37 -9.46
C SER A 283 -0.23 -3.23 -10.44
N LEU A 284 -0.58 -2.00 -10.85
CA LEU A 284 -1.61 -1.79 -11.86
C LEU A 284 -1.16 -2.28 -13.24
N GLU A 285 0.10 -2.03 -13.62
CA GLU A 285 0.67 -2.53 -14.89
C GLU A 285 0.72 -4.05 -14.91
N ILE A 286 1.16 -4.67 -13.79
CA ILE A 286 1.19 -6.13 -13.64
C ILE A 286 -0.24 -6.72 -13.72
N ALA A 287 -1.21 -6.13 -13.00
CA ALA A 287 -2.60 -6.60 -13.04
C ALA A 287 -3.19 -6.48 -14.44
N LEU A 288 -2.86 -5.42 -15.18
CA LEU A 288 -3.32 -5.23 -16.57
C LEU A 288 -2.68 -6.24 -17.52
N GLU A 289 -1.40 -6.56 -17.34
CA GLU A 289 -0.70 -7.60 -18.09
C GLU A 289 -1.32 -8.98 -17.84
N ILE A 290 -1.53 -9.36 -16.57
CA ILE A 290 -2.20 -10.61 -16.20
C ILE A 290 -3.61 -10.67 -16.84
N HIS A 291 -4.38 -9.57 -16.75
CA HIS A 291 -5.73 -9.51 -17.30
C HIS A 291 -5.75 -9.73 -18.83
N ARG A 292 -4.72 -9.28 -19.55
CA ARG A 292 -4.59 -9.44 -21.01
C ARG A 292 -4.09 -10.82 -21.43
N GLU A 293 -3.16 -11.41 -20.66
CA GLU A 293 -2.42 -12.59 -21.08
C GLU A 293 -2.85 -13.88 -20.38
N ALA A 294 -3.43 -13.78 -19.19
CA ALA A 294 -3.83 -14.92 -18.36
C ALA A 294 -4.97 -14.55 -17.39
N PRO A 295 -6.12 -14.03 -17.88
CA PRO A 295 -7.21 -13.54 -17.03
C PRO A 295 -7.76 -14.62 -16.08
N GLU A 296 -7.63 -15.89 -16.44
CA GLU A 296 -8.05 -17.02 -15.62
C GLU A 296 -7.34 -17.09 -14.24
N ILE A 297 -6.19 -16.43 -14.07
CA ILE A 297 -5.48 -16.39 -12.80
C ILE A 297 -6.36 -15.74 -11.72
N PHE A 298 -7.13 -14.69 -12.06
CA PHE A 298 -8.02 -14.02 -11.11
C PHE A 298 -9.18 -14.91 -10.61
N GLU A 299 -9.48 -16.00 -11.33
CA GLU A 299 -10.50 -16.98 -10.94
C GLU A 299 -9.88 -18.16 -10.16
N GLN A 300 -8.62 -18.49 -10.43
CA GLN A 300 -7.94 -19.67 -9.88
C GLN A 300 -7.34 -19.42 -8.50
N ILE A 301 -6.84 -18.21 -8.24
CA ILE A 301 -6.26 -17.80 -6.95
C ILE A 301 -6.71 -16.39 -6.58
N GLU A 302 -6.65 -16.05 -5.30
CA GLU A 302 -6.95 -14.68 -4.89
C GLU A 302 -5.79 -13.75 -5.23
N VAL A 303 -6.06 -12.70 -6.01
CA VAL A 303 -5.07 -11.68 -6.38
C VAL A 303 -5.33 -10.41 -5.60
N LEU A 304 -4.36 -10.02 -4.80
CA LEU A 304 -4.32 -8.76 -4.08
C LEU A 304 -3.27 -7.86 -4.74
N ALA A 305 -3.30 -6.56 -4.46
CA ALA A 305 -2.31 -5.62 -5.00
C ALA A 305 -1.97 -4.53 -4.00
N ASP A 306 -0.73 -4.04 -4.00
CA ASP A 306 -0.35 -2.84 -3.25
C ASP A 306 0.60 -1.95 -4.06
N GLY A 307 0.80 -0.72 -3.61
CA GLY A 307 1.70 0.26 -4.22
C GLY A 307 0.97 1.40 -4.91
N GLY A 308 1.21 2.60 -4.41
CA GLY A 308 0.72 3.84 -5.00
C GLY A 308 -0.70 4.24 -4.67
N VAL A 309 -1.54 3.34 -4.18
CA VAL A 309 -2.95 3.63 -3.87
C VAL A 309 -3.07 4.78 -2.86
N ARG A 310 -3.81 5.83 -3.25
CA ARG A 310 -4.08 7.03 -2.44
C ARG A 310 -5.56 7.40 -2.43
N TYR A 311 -6.28 7.08 -3.50
CA TYR A 311 -7.68 7.44 -3.73
C TYR A 311 -8.55 6.20 -3.92
N GLY A 312 -9.85 6.34 -3.67
CA GLY A 312 -10.84 5.31 -3.99
C GLY A 312 -10.81 4.94 -5.47
N THR A 313 -10.61 5.94 -6.34
CA THR A 313 -10.48 5.73 -7.79
C THR A 313 -9.27 4.87 -8.20
N ASP A 314 -8.17 4.88 -7.43
CA ASP A 314 -7.02 4.00 -7.69
C ASP A 314 -7.41 2.54 -7.41
N ALA A 315 -8.10 2.33 -6.28
CA ALA A 315 -8.60 1.01 -5.92
C ALA A 315 -9.60 0.48 -6.96
N LEU A 316 -10.53 1.32 -7.44
CA LEU A 316 -11.51 0.92 -8.46
C LEU A 316 -10.86 0.42 -9.76
N ARG A 317 -9.73 1.01 -10.17
CA ARG A 317 -9.00 0.51 -11.35
C ARG A 317 -8.42 -0.88 -11.14
N LEU A 318 -7.87 -1.15 -9.96
CA LEU A 318 -7.36 -2.48 -9.62
C LEU A 318 -8.49 -3.51 -9.49
N LEU A 319 -9.56 -3.14 -8.79
CA LEU A 319 -10.75 -4.01 -8.65
C LEU A 319 -11.38 -4.33 -10.01
N ALA A 320 -11.42 -3.37 -10.93
CA ALA A 320 -11.94 -3.57 -12.30
C ALA A 320 -11.15 -4.59 -13.12
N LEU A 321 -9.89 -4.84 -12.78
CA LEU A 321 -9.06 -5.88 -13.40
C LEU A 321 -9.22 -7.26 -12.76
N GLY A 322 -9.95 -7.38 -11.65
CA GLY A 322 -10.13 -8.64 -10.93
C GLY A 322 -9.32 -8.74 -9.62
N VAL A 323 -8.58 -7.70 -9.25
CA VAL A 323 -7.93 -7.64 -7.93
C VAL A 323 -8.99 -7.65 -6.85
N LYS A 324 -8.83 -8.50 -5.83
CA LYS A 324 -9.84 -8.74 -4.80
C LYS A 324 -9.82 -7.70 -3.68
N ALA A 325 -8.63 -7.21 -3.33
CA ALA A 325 -8.45 -6.14 -2.35
C ALA A 325 -7.12 -5.42 -2.54
N VAL A 326 -7.08 -4.14 -2.13
CA VAL A 326 -5.92 -3.28 -2.30
C VAL A 326 -5.22 -2.96 -0.99
N GLY A 327 -3.90 -2.96 -0.98
CA GLY A 327 -3.08 -2.66 0.19
C GLY A 327 -2.64 -1.21 0.26
N ILE A 328 -2.77 -0.61 1.44
CA ILE A 328 -2.36 0.76 1.72
C ILE A 328 -1.20 0.73 2.72
N GLY A 329 -0.02 1.20 2.28
CA GLY A 329 1.20 1.19 3.09
C GLY A 329 1.49 2.54 3.74
N ARG A 330 2.24 3.38 3.03
CA ARG A 330 2.73 4.67 3.56
C ARG A 330 1.65 5.56 4.17
N PRO A 331 0.46 5.75 3.58
CA PRO A 331 -0.58 6.58 4.19
C PRO A 331 -0.95 6.13 5.60
N MET A 332 -1.02 4.81 5.86
CA MET A 332 -1.31 4.28 7.19
C MET A 332 -0.16 4.51 8.17
N MET A 333 1.10 4.50 7.69
CA MET A 333 2.27 4.85 8.52
C MET A 333 2.32 6.35 8.83
N TYR A 334 1.91 7.20 7.90
CA TYR A 334 1.80 8.64 8.13
C TYR A 334 0.63 8.98 9.06
N SER A 335 -0.50 8.31 8.93
CA SER A 335 -1.63 8.52 9.86
C SER A 335 -1.32 8.09 11.29
N ASN A 336 -0.40 7.13 11.46
CA ASN A 336 0.06 6.68 12.77
C ASN A 336 0.69 7.79 13.63
N VAL A 337 1.16 8.91 13.06
CA VAL A 337 1.68 10.04 13.84
C VAL A 337 0.62 10.68 14.75
N PHE A 338 -0.64 10.49 14.45
CA PHE A 338 -1.81 10.90 15.26
C PHE A 338 -2.30 9.79 16.22
N GLY A 339 -1.51 8.73 16.41
CA GLY A 339 -1.93 7.59 17.20
C GLY A 339 -3.07 6.78 16.55
N VAL A 340 -3.83 6.08 17.37
CA VAL A 340 -4.94 5.22 16.89
C VAL A 340 -6.02 6.02 16.16
N ASP A 341 -6.28 7.27 16.55
CA ASP A 341 -7.31 8.09 15.93
C ASP A 341 -6.92 8.52 14.51
N GLY A 342 -5.63 8.74 14.26
CA GLY A 342 -5.13 8.96 12.89
C GLY A 342 -5.37 7.76 11.98
N VAL A 343 -5.08 6.55 12.47
CA VAL A 343 -5.30 5.32 11.69
C VAL A 343 -6.80 5.09 11.43
N LYS A 344 -7.65 5.28 12.45
CA LYS A 344 -9.11 5.20 12.28
C LYS A 344 -9.61 6.19 11.24
N ARG A 345 -9.14 7.44 11.32
CA ARG A 345 -9.51 8.50 10.38
C ARG A 345 -9.09 8.18 8.95
N ALA A 346 -7.84 7.68 8.75
CA ALA A 346 -7.38 7.26 7.42
C ALA A 346 -8.22 6.11 6.83
N VAL A 347 -8.59 5.13 7.66
CA VAL A 347 -9.47 4.03 7.26
C VAL A 347 -10.87 4.54 6.88
N GLU A 348 -11.43 5.46 7.66
CA GLU A 348 -12.73 6.09 7.40
C GLU A 348 -12.71 6.88 6.09
N ILE A 349 -11.73 7.77 5.91
CA ILE A 349 -11.58 8.58 4.70
C ILE A 349 -11.55 7.66 3.48
N PHE A 350 -10.66 6.67 3.47
CA PHE A 350 -10.50 5.82 2.30
C PHE A 350 -11.73 4.96 2.00
N ARG A 351 -12.42 4.46 3.04
CA ARG A 351 -13.68 3.73 2.87
C ARG A 351 -14.76 4.60 2.25
N ASN A 352 -14.96 5.81 2.80
CA ASN A 352 -15.97 6.74 2.32
C ASN A 352 -15.68 7.15 0.87
N GLU A 353 -14.43 7.45 0.56
CA GLU A 353 -13.98 7.80 -0.78
C GLU A 353 -14.24 6.66 -1.76
N LEU A 354 -13.78 5.43 -1.44
CA LEU A 354 -14.00 4.27 -2.29
C LEU A 354 -15.51 4.02 -2.56
N THR A 355 -16.34 4.17 -1.54
CA THR A 355 -17.80 3.99 -1.67
C THR A 355 -18.41 5.07 -2.55
N ASN A 356 -18.07 6.34 -2.31
CA ASN A 356 -18.59 7.47 -3.07
C ASN A 356 -18.10 7.46 -4.52
N ASP A 357 -16.84 7.12 -4.74
CA ASP A 357 -16.27 7.02 -6.09
C ASP A 357 -16.90 5.88 -6.88
N ALA A 358 -17.17 4.74 -6.25
CA ALA A 358 -17.89 3.64 -6.87
C ALA A 358 -19.32 4.05 -7.26
N ALA A 359 -20.03 4.76 -6.38
CA ALA A 359 -21.35 5.31 -6.67
C ALA A 359 -21.32 6.28 -7.87
N ASN A 360 -20.38 7.24 -7.86
CA ASN A 360 -20.23 8.21 -8.94
C ASN A 360 -19.77 7.57 -10.26
N LEU A 361 -19.06 6.46 -10.18
CA LEU A 361 -18.69 5.66 -11.35
C LEU A 361 -19.89 4.86 -11.92
N GLY A 362 -21.01 4.77 -11.19
CA GLY A 362 -22.19 3.98 -11.57
C GLY A 362 -21.99 2.48 -11.36
N VAL A 363 -21.25 2.09 -10.32
CA VAL A 363 -21.07 0.71 -9.91
C VAL A 363 -22.21 0.36 -8.93
N ALA A 364 -23.11 -0.53 -9.33
CA ALA A 364 -24.22 -0.97 -8.48
C ALA A 364 -23.79 -1.96 -7.37
N ASP A 365 -22.75 -2.73 -7.65
CA ASP A 365 -22.18 -3.75 -6.75
C ASP A 365 -20.67 -3.82 -6.99
N ILE A 366 -19.87 -3.52 -5.96
CA ILE A 366 -18.41 -3.49 -6.09
C ILE A 366 -17.81 -4.84 -6.53
N LYS A 367 -18.49 -5.94 -6.22
CA LYS A 367 -18.07 -7.29 -6.60
C LYS A 367 -18.26 -7.60 -8.08
N LYS A 368 -18.98 -6.73 -8.80
CA LYS A 368 -19.30 -6.85 -10.22
C LYS A 368 -18.63 -5.77 -11.07
N ILE A 369 -17.75 -4.97 -10.46
CA ILE A 369 -16.94 -4.04 -11.23
C ILE A 369 -16.07 -4.82 -12.22
N ASP A 370 -15.97 -4.33 -13.45
CA ASP A 370 -15.22 -4.96 -14.52
C ASP A 370 -14.43 -3.95 -15.35
N THR A 371 -13.69 -4.43 -16.33
CA THR A 371 -12.83 -3.60 -17.19
C THR A 371 -13.57 -2.57 -18.03
N SER A 372 -14.88 -2.68 -18.20
CA SER A 372 -15.70 -1.71 -18.96
C SER A 372 -15.83 -0.36 -18.26
N PHE A 373 -15.52 -0.30 -16.95
CA PHE A 373 -15.51 0.93 -16.17
C PHE A 373 -14.23 1.76 -16.32
N VAL A 374 -13.26 1.29 -17.09
CA VAL A 374 -11.98 1.97 -17.29
C VAL A 374 -11.64 2.00 -18.78
N ASP A 375 -11.12 3.12 -19.27
CA ASP A 375 -10.46 3.19 -20.57
C ASP A 375 -8.99 2.78 -20.38
N TRP A 376 -8.66 1.60 -20.87
CA TRP A 376 -7.32 1.02 -20.76
C TRP A 376 -6.36 1.49 -21.86
N THR A 377 -6.73 2.51 -22.63
CA THR A 377 -5.83 3.21 -23.53
C THR A 377 -5.02 4.23 -22.71
N PRO A 378 -3.69 4.09 -22.63
CA PRO A 378 -2.89 5.00 -21.81
C PRO A 378 -3.04 6.44 -22.26
N ASN A 379 -3.28 7.35 -21.34
CA ASN A 379 -3.26 8.77 -21.59
C ASN A 379 -1.81 9.28 -21.52
N HIS A 380 -1.30 9.81 -22.63
CA HIS A 380 0.09 10.27 -22.75
C HIS A 380 0.31 11.73 -22.31
N TRP A 381 -0.68 12.39 -21.71
CA TRP A 381 -0.57 13.79 -21.30
C TRP A 381 0.47 14.04 -20.20
N TYR A 382 1.01 12.98 -19.60
CA TYR A 382 1.96 13.01 -18.47
C TYR A 382 3.25 12.23 -18.74
N SER A 383 3.53 11.90 -19.99
CA SER A 383 4.78 11.23 -20.39
C SER A 383 5.84 12.23 -20.85
#